data_70033751dbf76d63358d635f84ed1abb
#
_entry.id   70033751dbf76d63358d635f84ed1abb
#
_cell.length_a   1.000
_cell.length_b   1.000
_cell.length_c   1.000
_cell.angle_alpha   90.00
_cell.angle_beta   90.00
_cell.angle_gamma   90.00
#
_symmetry.space_group_name_H-M   'P 1'
#
loop_
_entity.id
_entity.type
_entity.pdbx_description
1 polymer ?
#
loop_
_entity_poly.entity_id
_entity_poly.type
_entity_poly.pdbx_seq_one_letter_code
_entity_poly.pdbx_strand_id
1 'polypeptide(L)'
;AIDFLRKVRGMGFAVKLDTNGCFPERLAAILEAGLVDYAAMDIKNCREKYALTVGRSSFDIAPVEESVRLLRASGVTYEFRTTLVQELHTADDIRAIGQWLRGAPRYYLQQFVDSGNLISEGCHGFTPSEMREFAAVAAPFFDEVSLRGVE
;
A
#
# COMPACT_ATOMS: atom_id res chain seq x y z
N ALA A 1 -13.10 11.06 13.28
CA ALA A 1 -11.95 10.13 13.29
C ALA A 1 -10.86 10.59 14.26
N ILE A 2 -10.50 11.88 14.24
CA ILE A 2 -9.45 12.43 15.11
C ILE A 2 -9.81 12.28 16.60
N ASP A 3 -11.06 12.57 16.97
CA ASP A 3 -11.50 12.43 18.36
C ASP A 3 -11.44 10.98 18.85
N PHE A 4 -11.80 10.03 18.00
CA PHE A 4 -11.68 8.62 18.29
C PHE A 4 -10.21 8.23 18.50
N LEU A 5 -9.30 8.69 17.64
CA LEU A 5 -7.88 8.40 17.76
C LEU A 5 -7.28 8.97 19.06
N ARG A 6 -7.71 10.18 19.45
CA ARG A 6 -7.29 10.77 20.72
C ARG A 6 -7.71 9.91 21.90
N LYS A 7 -8.95 9.39 21.88
CA LYS A 7 -9.44 8.50 22.93
C LYS A 7 -8.61 7.22 23.03
N VAL A 8 -8.31 6.60 21.88
CA VAL A 8 -7.51 5.37 21.82
C VAL A 8 -6.11 5.60 22.40
N ARG A 9 -5.46 6.70 22.00
CA ARG A 9 -4.13 7.03 22.52
C ARG A 9 -4.19 7.38 24.03
N GLY A 10 -5.22 8.09 24.46
CA GLY A 10 -5.42 8.42 25.87
C GLY A 10 -5.58 7.16 26.74
N MET A 11 -5.99 6.04 26.17
CA MET A 11 -6.09 4.75 26.83
C MET A 11 -4.75 3.97 26.84
N GLY A 12 -3.69 4.55 26.29
CA GLY A 12 -2.36 3.94 26.25
C GLY A 12 -2.08 3.02 25.06
N PHE A 13 -2.97 2.98 24.05
CA PHE A 13 -2.77 2.15 22.88
C PHE A 13 -1.96 2.87 21.80
N ALA A 14 -1.15 2.11 21.10
CA ALA A 14 -0.53 2.56 19.85
C ALA A 14 -1.58 2.55 18.72
N VAL A 15 -1.43 3.45 17.75
CA VAL A 15 -2.34 3.59 16.62
C VAL A 15 -1.62 3.22 15.33
N LYS A 16 -2.14 2.22 14.62
CA LYS A 16 -1.75 1.90 13.25
C LYS A 16 -2.87 2.36 12.32
N LEU A 17 -2.51 3.16 11.33
CA LEU A 17 -3.43 3.65 10.32
C LEU A 17 -3.23 2.89 9.01
N ASP A 18 -4.29 2.29 8.50
CA ASP A 18 -4.33 1.73 7.14
C ASP A 18 -5.06 2.71 6.24
N THR A 19 -4.49 3.02 5.08
CA THR A 19 -5.09 3.99 4.14
C THR A 19 -4.90 3.53 2.70
N ASN A 20 -5.87 3.87 1.84
CA ASN A 20 -5.74 3.71 0.39
C ASN A 20 -5.15 4.95 -0.29
N GLY A 21 -4.91 6.02 0.47
CA GLY A 21 -4.31 7.24 -0.05
C GLY A 21 -5.23 8.14 -0.88
N CYS A 22 -6.51 7.85 -0.95
CA CYS A 22 -7.43 8.60 -1.81
C CYS A 22 -7.89 9.95 -1.21
N PHE A 23 -7.64 10.18 0.08
CA PHE A 23 -8.10 11.38 0.80
C PHE A 23 -6.92 12.06 1.50
N PRO A 24 -6.03 12.73 0.74
CA PRO A 24 -4.82 13.32 1.30
C PRO A 24 -5.09 14.39 2.36
N GLU A 25 -6.18 15.16 2.25
CA GLU A 25 -6.52 16.17 3.26
C GLU A 25 -6.82 15.53 4.61
N ARG A 26 -7.53 14.41 4.63
CA ARG A 26 -7.82 13.66 5.86
C ARG A 26 -6.55 13.05 6.43
N LEU A 27 -5.72 12.48 5.56
CA LEU A 27 -4.44 11.92 5.96
C LEU A 27 -3.53 12.99 6.59
N ALA A 28 -3.43 14.16 5.95
CA ALA A 28 -2.65 15.27 6.47
C ALA A 28 -3.11 15.68 7.86
N ALA A 29 -4.42 15.82 8.05
CA ALA A 29 -4.99 16.22 9.34
C ALA A 29 -4.67 15.21 10.45
N ILE A 30 -4.78 13.91 10.14
CA ILE A 30 -4.48 12.85 11.10
C ILE A 30 -3.00 12.84 11.45
N LEU A 31 -2.13 12.96 10.45
CA LEU A 31 -0.68 12.99 10.67
C LEU A 31 -0.25 14.22 11.49
N GLU A 32 -0.79 15.39 11.16
CA GLU A 32 -0.50 16.64 11.88
C GLU A 32 -0.95 16.60 13.33
N ALA A 33 -2.02 15.88 13.63
CA ALA A 33 -2.51 15.72 14.99
C ALA A 33 -1.56 14.88 15.88
N GLY A 34 -0.58 14.19 15.30
CA GLY A 34 0.41 13.40 16.05
C GLY A 34 -0.16 12.16 16.70
N LEU A 35 -1.23 11.60 16.14
CA LEU A 35 -1.98 10.50 16.74
C LEU A 35 -1.64 9.12 16.18
N VAL A 36 -0.79 9.06 15.14
CA VAL A 36 -0.47 7.81 14.44
C VAL A 36 0.97 7.41 14.76
N ASP A 37 1.15 6.16 15.16
CA ASP A 37 2.46 5.58 15.43
C ASP A 37 3.04 4.87 14.21
N TYR A 38 2.18 4.32 13.36
CA TYR A 38 2.57 3.58 12.17
C TYR A 38 1.49 3.71 11.10
N ALA A 39 1.89 3.95 9.86
CA ALA A 39 0.94 4.04 8.74
C ALA A 39 1.27 3.00 7.67
N ALA A 40 0.25 2.33 7.16
CA ALA A 40 0.36 1.43 6.02
C ALA A 40 -0.52 1.96 4.89
N MET A 41 0.07 2.21 3.74
CA MET A 41 -0.67 2.70 2.57
C MET A 41 -0.70 1.67 1.46
N ASP A 42 -1.90 1.37 0.98
CA ASP A 42 -2.09 0.52 -0.18
C ASP A 42 -1.63 1.24 -1.45
N ILE A 43 -0.78 0.57 -2.20
CA ILE A 43 -0.44 0.92 -3.59
C ILE A 43 -1.06 -0.15 -4.46
N LYS A 44 -2.07 0.21 -5.22
CA LYS A 44 -2.87 -0.79 -5.96
C LYS A 44 -2.12 -1.37 -7.14
N ASN A 45 -1.34 -0.55 -7.85
CA ASN A 45 -0.52 -0.95 -8.99
C ASN A 45 0.43 0.21 -9.36
N CYS A 46 1.17 0.07 -10.45
CA CYS A 46 1.87 1.21 -11.04
C CYS A 46 0.84 2.27 -11.46
N ARG A 47 1.30 3.52 -11.58
CA ARG A 47 0.38 4.65 -11.81
C ARG A 47 -0.47 4.48 -13.06
N GLU A 48 0.11 3.94 -14.13
CA GLU A 48 -0.54 3.75 -15.42
C GLU A 48 -1.69 2.73 -15.37
N LYS A 49 -1.64 1.81 -14.43
CA LYS A 49 -2.65 0.74 -14.27
C LYS A 49 -3.60 0.96 -13.10
N TYR A 50 -3.55 2.11 -12.46
CA TYR A 50 -4.40 2.35 -11.29
C TYR A 50 -5.89 2.28 -11.62
N ALA A 51 -6.31 2.93 -12.72
CA ALA A 51 -7.71 2.89 -13.16
C ALA A 51 -8.19 1.45 -13.38
N LEU A 52 -7.40 0.68 -14.12
CA LEU A 52 -7.71 -0.73 -14.38
C LEU A 52 -7.83 -1.54 -13.10
N THR A 53 -6.88 -1.35 -12.18
CA THR A 53 -6.80 -2.14 -10.95
C THR A 53 -7.95 -1.82 -9.99
N VAL A 54 -8.39 -0.56 -9.91
CA VAL A 54 -9.53 -0.18 -9.07
C VAL A 54 -10.87 -0.38 -9.78
N GLY A 55 -10.86 -0.86 -11.02
CA GLY A 55 -12.08 -1.18 -11.77
C GLY A 55 -12.81 0.05 -12.31
N ARG A 56 -12.10 1.10 -12.67
CA ARG A 56 -12.68 2.34 -13.20
C ARG A 56 -12.19 2.61 -14.61
N SER A 57 -13.02 3.28 -15.42
CA SER A 57 -12.64 3.73 -16.77
C SER A 57 -11.61 4.87 -16.71
N SER A 58 -11.61 5.65 -15.63
CA SER A 58 -10.63 6.69 -15.38
C SER A 58 -10.38 6.82 -13.88
N PHE A 59 -9.19 7.27 -13.51
CA PHE A 59 -8.79 7.47 -12.12
C PHE A 59 -7.77 8.60 -12.05
N ASP A 60 -8.05 9.58 -11.19
CA ASP A 60 -7.08 10.66 -10.93
C ASP A 60 -6.08 10.17 -9.88
N ILE A 61 -4.83 9.98 -10.28
CA ILE A 61 -3.75 9.51 -9.41
C ILE A 61 -3.22 10.60 -8.47
N ALA A 62 -3.52 11.87 -8.73
CA ALA A 62 -2.95 12.98 -7.97
C ALA A 62 -3.19 12.88 -6.45
N PRO A 63 -4.39 12.51 -5.95
CA PRO A 63 -4.58 12.31 -4.51
C PRO A 63 -3.67 11.23 -3.93
N VAL A 64 -3.48 10.12 -4.64
CA VAL A 64 -2.60 9.03 -4.20
C VAL A 64 -1.15 9.51 -4.15
N GLU A 65 -0.70 10.22 -5.18
CA GLU A 65 0.66 10.80 -5.21
C GLU A 65 0.88 11.77 -4.07
N GLU A 66 -0.11 12.60 -3.75
CA GLU A 66 -0.03 13.53 -2.62
C GLU A 66 0.05 12.78 -1.28
N SER A 67 -0.72 11.72 -1.11
CA SER A 67 -0.66 10.89 0.11
C SER A 67 0.71 10.23 0.27
N VAL A 68 1.32 9.77 -0.83
CA VAL A 68 2.70 9.25 -0.82
C VAL A 68 3.66 10.33 -0.31
N ARG A 69 3.55 11.53 -0.84
CA ARG A 69 4.39 12.66 -0.44
C ARG A 69 4.22 12.98 1.06
N LEU A 70 2.98 13.02 1.53
CA LEU A 70 2.67 13.31 2.94
C LEU A 70 3.30 12.28 3.88
N LEU A 71 3.19 11.00 3.57
CA LEU A 71 3.79 9.94 4.40
C LEU A 71 5.30 10.04 4.42
N ARG A 72 5.93 10.26 3.26
CA ARG A 72 7.39 10.36 3.16
C ARG A 72 7.94 11.57 3.93
N ALA A 73 7.17 12.63 4.08
CA ALA A 73 7.56 13.83 4.79
C ALA A 73 7.16 13.87 6.26
N SER A 74 6.30 12.94 6.70
CA SER A 74 5.61 13.04 7.99
C SER A 74 6.49 12.75 9.21
N GLY A 75 7.57 12.00 9.06
CA GLY A 75 8.34 11.49 10.18
C GLY A 75 7.70 10.28 10.89
N VAL A 76 6.49 9.90 10.51
CA VAL A 76 5.82 8.69 11.04
C VAL A 76 6.43 7.46 10.37
N THR A 77 6.61 6.39 11.12
CA THR A 77 7.03 5.11 10.56
C THR A 77 5.93 4.58 9.63
N TYR A 78 6.30 4.20 8.42
CA TYR A 78 5.30 3.79 7.43
C TYR A 78 5.79 2.67 6.52
N GLU A 79 4.84 2.04 5.86
CA GLU A 79 5.07 1.06 4.79
C GLU A 79 4.14 1.35 3.62
N PHE A 80 4.58 0.95 2.41
CA PHE A 80 3.69 0.75 1.28
C PHE A 80 3.43 -0.74 1.10
N ARG A 81 2.27 -1.11 0.58
CA ARG A 81 1.93 -2.51 0.36
C ARG A 81 1.07 -2.67 -0.90
N THR A 82 1.28 -3.77 -1.61
CA THR A 82 0.49 -4.13 -2.80
C THR A 82 0.06 -5.58 -2.68
N THR A 83 -1.23 -5.83 -2.86
CA THR A 83 -1.75 -7.20 -3.01
C THR A 83 -1.65 -7.59 -4.48
N LEU A 84 -0.94 -8.69 -4.77
CA LEU A 84 -0.62 -9.11 -6.12
C LEU A 84 -1.62 -10.15 -6.61
N VAL A 85 -2.21 -9.90 -7.79
CA VAL A 85 -3.08 -10.86 -8.47
C VAL A 85 -2.60 -11.07 -9.91
N GLN A 86 -2.76 -12.28 -10.42
CA GLN A 86 -2.24 -12.67 -11.75
C GLN A 86 -2.82 -11.80 -12.87
N GLU A 87 -4.09 -11.41 -12.76
CA GLU A 87 -4.82 -10.67 -13.78
C GLU A 87 -4.40 -9.20 -13.90
N LEU A 88 -3.72 -8.65 -12.91
CA LEU A 88 -3.46 -7.22 -12.82
C LEU A 88 -1.97 -6.85 -12.71
N HIS A 89 -1.11 -7.77 -12.27
CA HIS A 89 0.27 -7.43 -11.93
C HIS A 89 1.28 -8.27 -12.68
N THR A 90 2.31 -7.61 -13.19
CA THR A 90 3.47 -8.21 -13.84
C THR A 90 4.76 -7.72 -13.15
N ALA A 91 5.88 -8.37 -13.47
CA ALA A 91 7.19 -7.92 -12.98
C ALA A 91 7.50 -6.48 -13.41
N ASP A 92 7.10 -6.08 -14.62
CA ASP A 92 7.30 -4.71 -15.10
C ASP A 92 6.50 -3.71 -14.27
N ASP A 93 5.31 -4.09 -13.82
CA ASP A 93 4.50 -3.25 -12.95
C ASP A 93 5.18 -3.04 -11.59
N ILE A 94 5.76 -4.10 -11.02
CA ILE A 94 6.51 -3.99 -9.76
C ILE A 94 7.75 -3.11 -9.92
N ARG A 95 8.42 -3.21 -11.06
CA ARG A 95 9.55 -2.34 -11.39
C ARG A 95 9.12 -0.87 -11.47
N ALA A 96 8.00 -0.61 -12.10
CA ALA A 96 7.44 0.75 -12.21
C ALA A 96 7.03 1.31 -10.85
N ILE A 97 6.44 0.50 -9.98
CA ILE A 97 6.14 0.88 -8.59
C ILE A 97 7.44 1.21 -7.86
N GLY A 98 8.46 0.38 -8.01
CA GLY A 98 9.77 0.60 -7.39
C GLY A 98 10.42 1.90 -7.83
N GLN A 99 10.34 2.23 -9.11
CA GLN A 99 10.86 3.49 -9.64
C GLN A 99 10.09 4.68 -9.07
N TRP A 100 8.78 4.58 -8.98
CA TRP A 100 7.92 5.62 -8.43
C TRP A 100 8.21 5.88 -6.94
N LEU A 101 8.33 4.81 -6.17
CA LEU A 101 8.47 4.88 -4.70
C LEU A 101 9.92 4.72 -4.22
N ARG A 102 10.89 4.81 -5.11
CA ARG A 102 12.32 4.59 -4.82
C ARG A 102 12.75 5.31 -3.54
N GLY A 103 13.48 4.59 -2.71
CA GLY A 103 14.00 5.11 -1.46
C GLY A 103 13.07 4.99 -0.27
N ALA A 104 11.84 4.52 -0.47
CA ALA A 104 10.93 4.29 0.66
C ALA A 104 11.48 3.16 1.56
N PRO A 105 11.23 3.23 2.88
CA PRO A 105 11.87 2.30 3.81
C PRO A 105 11.34 0.87 3.71
N ARG A 106 10.03 0.69 3.48
CA ARG A 106 9.41 -0.64 3.54
C ARG A 106 8.38 -0.82 2.47
N TYR A 107 8.45 -1.96 1.78
CA TYR A 107 7.45 -2.38 0.82
C TYR A 107 7.05 -3.82 1.09
N TYR A 108 5.75 -4.05 1.25
CA TYR A 108 5.18 -5.38 1.49
C TYR A 108 4.37 -5.84 0.30
N LEU A 109 4.66 -7.05 -0.16
CA LEU A 109 3.90 -7.72 -1.21
C LEU A 109 3.02 -8.77 -0.54
N GLN A 110 1.70 -8.58 -0.68
CA GLN A 110 0.69 -9.43 -0.08
C GLN A 110 0.25 -10.48 -1.10
N GLN A 111 0.29 -11.75 -0.71
CA GLN A 111 -0.29 -12.82 -1.53
C GLN A 111 -1.82 -12.73 -1.47
N PHE A 112 -2.43 -12.73 -2.64
CA PHE A 112 -3.89 -12.83 -2.75
C PHE A 112 -4.30 -14.28 -2.54
N VAL A 113 -5.31 -14.50 -1.69
CA VAL A 113 -5.91 -15.80 -1.45
C VAL A 113 -7.37 -15.72 -1.86
N ASP A 114 -7.78 -16.59 -2.79
CA ASP A 114 -9.18 -16.66 -3.19
C ASP A 114 -9.99 -17.26 -2.04
N SER A 115 -10.85 -16.44 -1.45
CA SER A 115 -11.71 -16.83 -0.33
C SER A 115 -13.08 -17.33 -0.77
N GLY A 116 -13.34 -17.43 -2.09
CA GLY A 116 -14.65 -17.74 -2.62
C GLY A 116 -15.63 -16.57 -2.58
N ASN A 117 -15.17 -15.38 -2.23
CA ASN A 117 -15.97 -14.16 -2.20
C ASN A 117 -16.25 -13.71 -3.64
N LEU A 118 -17.50 -13.30 -3.92
CA LEU A 118 -17.90 -12.82 -5.25
C LEU A 118 -17.10 -11.61 -5.72
N ILE A 119 -16.63 -10.76 -4.79
CA ILE A 119 -15.81 -9.58 -5.11
C ILE A 119 -14.46 -9.99 -5.71
N SER A 120 -13.94 -11.14 -5.32
CA SER A 120 -12.67 -11.68 -5.82
C SER A 120 -12.82 -12.68 -6.95
N GLU A 121 -14.03 -12.86 -7.47
CA GLU A 121 -14.29 -13.80 -8.57
C GLU A 121 -13.47 -13.42 -9.80
N GLY A 122 -12.75 -14.39 -10.37
CA GLY A 122 -11.90 -14.18 -11.52
C GLY A 122 -10.48 -13.69 -11.20
N CYS A 123 -10.17 -13.47 -9.92
CA CYS A 123 -8.83 -13.11 -9.50
C CYS A 123 -8.10 -14.31 -8.92
N HIS A 124 -6.81 -14.44 -9.26
CA HIS A 124 -5.97 -15.54 -8.81
C HIS A 124 -4.67 -15.02 -8.21
N GLY A 125 -4.26 -15.65 -7.11
CA GLY A 125 -2.99 -15.35 -6.44
C GLY A 125 -1.81 -16.00 -7.16
N PHE A 126 -0.64 -15.45 -6.91
CA PHE A 126 0.63 -16.05 -7.35
C PHE A 126 1.07 -17.15 -6.36
N THR A 127 1.91 -18.06 -6.84
CA THR A 127 2.53 -19.06 -5.97
C THR A 127 3.54 -18.42 -5.04
N PRO A 128 3.91 -19.07 -3.91
CA PRO A 128 4.99 -18.56 -3.06
C PRO A 128 6.30 -18.32 -3.81
N SER A 129 6.65 -19.18 -4.76
CA SER A 129 7.86 -19.01 -5.59
C SER A 129 7.78 -17.74 -6.44
N GLU A 130 6.64 -17.52 -7.09
CA GLU A 130 6.41 -16.31 -7.88
C GLU A 130 6.43 -15.05 -7.01
N MET A 131 5.85 -15.11 -5.80
CA MET A 131 5.90 -14.00 -4.85
C MET A 131 7.34 -13.64 -4.49
N ARG A 132 8.21 -14.63 -4.28
CA ARG A 132 9.63 -14.40 -4.00
C ARG A 132 10.35 -13.76 -5.20
N GLU A 133 9.99 -14.14 -6.41
CA GLU A 133 10.52 -13.50 -7.63
C GLU A 133 10.14 -12.02 -7.70
N PHE A 134 8.88 -11.69 -7.40
CA PHE A 134 8.43 -10.29 -7.32
C PHE A 134 9.19 -9.51 -6.25
N ALA A 135 9.42 -10.11 -5.09
CA ALA A 135 10.20 -9.47 -4.04
C ALA A 135 11.62 -9.15 -4.50
N ALA A 136 12.24 -10.05 -5.27
CA ALA A 136 13.57 -9.81 -5.83
C ALA A 136 13.57 -8.64 -6.84
N VAL A 137 12.52 -8.53 -7.64
CA VAL A 137 12.35 -7.39 -8.57
C VAL A 137 12.22 -6.07 -7.82
N ALA A 138 11.50 -6.05 -6.71
CA ALA A 138 11.28 -4.85 -5.90
C ALA A 138 12.50 -4.45 -5.06
N ALA A 139 13.31 -5.41 -4.64
CA ALA A 139 14.38 -5.21 -3.66
C ALA A 139 15.34 -4.05 -3.94
N PRO A 140 15.76 -3.78 -5.20
CA PRO A 140 16.70 -2.67 -5.46
C PRO A 140 16.15 -1.27 -5.14
N PHE A 141 14.85 -1.12 -5.00
CA PHE A 141 14.19 0.19 -4.89
C PHE A 141 13.87 0.61 -3.46
N PHE A 142 13.83 -0.33 -2.52
CA PHE A 142 13.39 -0.08 -1.14
C PHE A 142 14.49 -0.51 -0.16
N ASP A 143 14.46 0.03 1.07
CA ASP A 143 15.39 -0.42 2.11
C ASP A 143 15.05 -1.85 2.54
N GLU A 144 13.77 -2.19 2.61
CA GLU A 144 13.30 -3.53 2.97
C GLU A 144 12.09 -3.90 2.12
N VAL A 145 12.11 -5.12 1.57
CA VAL A 145 10.95 -5.72 0.89
C VAL A 145 10.63 -7.04 1.59
N SER A 146 9.37 -7.22 1.97
CA SER A 146 8.92 -8.42 2.66
C SER A 146 7.63 -8.95 2.05
N LEU A 147 7.39 -10.24 2.24
CA LEU A 147 6.16 -10.90 1.79
C LEU A 147 5.21 -11.09 2.96
N ARG A 148 3.92 -10.99 2.69
CA ARG A 148 2.85 -11.30 3.65
C ARG A 148 1.89 -12.32 3.06
N GLY A 149 1.36 -13.20 3.92
CA GLY A 149 0.44 -14.24 3.51
C GLY A 149 1.08 -15.37 2.71
N VAL A 150 2.40 -15.44 2.68
CA VAL A 150 3.16 -16.48 1.97
C VAL A 150 3.74 -17.42 3.00
N GLU A 151 3.44 -18.72 2.84
CA GLU A 151 3.96 -19.79 3.69
C GLU A 151 5.16 -20.51 3.07
#